data_bc909191affa3a3aa7d4fc87a12d2f13
#
_entry.id   bc909191affa3a3aa7d4fc87a12d2f13
#
_cell.length_a   1.000
_cell.length_b   1.000
_cell.length_c   1.000
_cell.angle_alpha   90.00
_cell.angle_beta   90.00
_cell.angle_gamma   90.00
#
_symmetry.space_group_name_H-M   'P 1'
#
loop_
_entity.id
_entity.type
_entity.pdbx_description
1 polymer ?
#
loop_
_entity_poly.entity_id
_entity_poly.type
_entity_poly.pdbx_seq_one_letter_code
_entity_poly.pdbx_strand_id
1 'polypeptide(L)'
;MTRVFAYCRVSTSGQTTDNQIQEIAAAGFHVMPMRAVTETISGSVAASERPGFRKLQEKLEAGDVLIVTKLDRLGRNAMDVRQTVEALAHLGVKVHCLALGGVDLTSPAGKMTMAVISAVAEFERDLLIERTQAGLARAKSEGKVLGRPRALTDAQEADALQRLADGEAVAAVARALKTSRATVMRVRGSQTS
;
A
#
# COMPACT_ATOMS: atom_id res chain seq x y z
N MET A 1 -4.54 25.63 -26.44
CA MET A 1 -3.38 24.71 -26.59
C MET A 1 -3.45 23.67 -25.49
N THR A 2 -3.36 22.40 -25.83
CA THR A 2 -3.35 21.30 -24.85
C THR A 2 -2.09 21.39 -23.99
N ARG A 3 -2.22 21.48 -22.69
CA ARG A 3 -1.08 21.47 -21.75
C ARG A 3 -0.73 20.03 -21.41
N VAL A 4 0.56 19.71 -21.40
CA VAL A 4 1.08 18.38 -21.05
C VAL A 4 1.77 18.45 -19.71
N PHE A 5 1.36 17.61 -18.78
CA PHE A 5 1.93 17.45 -17.46
C PHE A 5 2.56 16.07 -17.30
N ALA A 6 3.60 15.96 -16.50
CA ALA A 6 4.19 14.69 -16.10
C ALA A 6 4.11 14.55 -14.57
N TYR A 7 3.84 13.34 -14.13
CA TYR A 7 3.98 12.99 -12.71
C TYR A 7 4.99 11.85 -12.57
N CYS A 8 6.07 12.16 -11.86
CA CYS A 8 7.20 11.26 -11.62
C CYS A 8 7.35 11.00 -10.12
N ARG A 9 7.49 9.74 -9.74
CA ARG A 9 7.59 9.33 -8.33
C ARG A 9 8.73 8.35 -8.13
N VAL A 10 9.45 8.52 -7.02
CA VAL A 10 10.44 7.56 -6.52
C VAL A 10 10.12 7.20 -5.07
N SER A 11 10.56 6.03 -4.61
CA SER A 11 10.28 5.55 -3.25
C SER A 11 11.33 6.00 -2.23
N THR A 12 12.54 6.34 -2.69
CA THR A 12 13.68 6.70 -1.84
C THR A 12 14.37 7.96 -2.36
N SER A 13 14.98 8.72 -1.46
CA SER A 13 15.70 9.96 -1.80
C SER A 13 16.97 9.74 -2.63
N GLY A 14 17.47 8.51 -2.71
CA GLY A 14 18.66 8.17 -3.53
C GLY A 14 18.34 7.86 -5.01
N GLN A 15 17.06 7.83 -5.38
CA GLN A 15 16.63 7.64 -6.77
C GLN A 15 16.26 8.99 -7.39
N THR A 16 16.58 9.19 -8.67
CA THR A 16 16.21 10.40 -9.41
C THR A 16 14.98 10.15 -10.27
N THR A 17 14.20 11.20 -10.49
CA THR A 17 13.06 11.19 -11.41
C THR A 17 13.46 11.53 -12.84
N ASP A 18 14.74 11.86 -13.07
CA ASP A 18 15.25 12.33 -14.35
C ASP A 18 15.07 11.29 -15.46
N ASN A 19 15.31 10.00 -15.14
CA ASN A 19 15.09 8.92 -16.09
C ASN A 19 13.63 8.85 -16.57
N GLN A 20 12.67 9.13 -15.67
CA GLN A 20 11.24 9.15 -16.03
C GLN A 20 10.92 10.32 -16.97
N ILE A 21 11.51 11.49 -16.70
CA ILE A 21 11.34 12.68 -17.55
C ILE A 21 11.97 12.43 -18.96
N GLN A 22 13.14 11.80 -18.98
CA GLN A 22 13.79 11.42 -20.25
C GLN A 22 12.97 10.39 -21.03
N GLU A 23 12.40 9.37 -20.36
CA GLU A 23 11.52 8.37 -20.97
C GLU A 23 10.28 9.03 -21.59
N ILE A 24 9.67 10.00 -20.89
CA ILE A 24 8.53 10.77 -21.37
C ILE A 24 8.92 11.60 -22.62
N ALA A 25 10.06 12.26 -22.58
CA ALA A 25 10.57 13.04 -23.72
C ALA A 25 10.89 12.14 -24.94
N ALA A 26 11.51 10.99 -24.71
CA ALA A 26 11.82 10.00 -25.77
C ALA A 26 10.54 9.42 -26.39
N ALA A 27 9.43 9.34 -25.65
CA ALA A 27 8.11 8.96 -26.15
C ALA A 27 7.40 10.07 -26.96
N GLY A 28 8.06 11.22 -27.17
CA GLY A 28 7.56 12.34 -27.99
C GLY A 28 6.70 13.36 -27.24
N PHE A 29 6.63 13.27 -25.91
CA PHE A 29 5.86 14.23 -25.10
C PHE A 29 6.75 15.36 -24.59
N HIS A 30 6.45 16.58 -25.03
CA HIS A 30 7.15 17.77 -24.56
C HIS A 30 6.50 18.33 -23.30
N VAL A 31 7.14 18.10 -22.16
CA VAL A 31 6.68 18.59 -20.87
C VAL A 31 7.54 19.78 -20.43
N MET A 32 6.93 20.92 -20.21
CA MET A 32 7.63 22.10 -19.65
C MET A 32 8.11 21.80 -18.22
N PRO A 33 9.29 22.26 -17.78
CA PRO A 33 9.81 21.97 -16.43
C PRO A 33 8.82 22.30 -15.29
N MET A 34 8.07 23.40 -15.40
CA MET A 34 7.04 23.80 -14.45
C MET A 34 5.82 22.87 -14.39
N ARG A 35 5.67 21.99 -15.38
CA ARG A 35 4.58 20.99 -15.49
C ARG A 35 5.05 19.57 -15.20
N ALA A 36 6.32 19.37 -14.92
CA ALA A 36 6.86 18.12 -14.43
C ALA A 36 6.81 18.13 -12.89
N VAL A 37 5.90 17.37 -12.32
CA VAL A 37 5.77 17.21 -10.86
C VAL A 37 6.54 15.96 -10.44
N THR A 38 7.54 16.17 -9.60
CA THR A 38 8.38 15.10 -9.05
C THR A 38 8.12 14.95 -7.57
N GLU A 39 8.04 13.71 -7.06
CA GLU A 39 7.73 13.43 -5.67
C GLU A 39 8.50 12.21 -5.15
N THR A 40 9.04 12.31 -3.94
CA THR A 40 9.66 11.19 -3.22
C THR A 40 8.70 10.71 -2.15
N ILE A 41 7.98 9.62 -2.44
CA ILE A 41 6.98 9.05 -1.53
C ILE A 41 6.81 7.56 -1.82
N SER A 42 6.47 6.76 -0.79
CA SER A 42 6.24 5.33 -0.94
C SER A 42 5.08 5.02 -1.91
N GLY A 43 5.23 3.98 -2.73
CA GLY A 43 4.14 3.48 -3.58
C GLY A 43 2.93 2.94 -2.82
N SER A 44 3.08 2.62 -1.53
CA SER A 44 1.98 2.16 -0.67
C SER A 44 1.01 3.26 -0.26
N VAL A 45 1.38 4.54 -0.45
CA VAL A 45 0.50 5.69 -0.18
C VAL A 45 -0.47 5.87 -1.34
N ALA A 46 -1.77 6.02 -1.05
CA ALA A 46 -2.78 6.28 -2.08
C ALA A 46 -2.51 7.58 -2.84
N ALA A 47 -2.87 7.64 -4.13
CA ALA A 47 -2.60 8.83 -4.96
C ALA A 47 -3.22 10.09 -4.35
N SER A 48 -4.44 10.00 -3.84
CA SER A 48 -5.16 11.11 -3.19
C SER A 48 -4.50 11.65 -1.91
N GLU A 49 -3.63 10.85 -1.27
CA GLU A 49 -2.92 11.22 -0.05
C GLU A 49 -1.54 11.81 -0.33
N ARG A 50 -1.06 11.77 -1.58
CA ARG A 50 0.25 12.27 -1.99
C ARG A 50 0.22 13.79 -2.18
N PRO A 51 1.02 14.56 -1.42
CA PRO A 51 1.00 16.03 -1.50
C PRO A 51 1.31 16.58 -2.89
N GLY A 52 2.31 16.02 -3.59
CA GLY A 52 2.69 16.44 -4.94
C GLY A 52 1.60 16.14 -5.97
N PHE A 53 0.97 14.96 -5.87
CA PHE A 53 -0.13 14.59 -6.76
C PHE A 53 -1.37 15.46 -6.55
N ARG A 54 -1.72 15.79 -5.30
CA ARG A 54 -2.82 16.69 -4.99
C ARG A 54 -2.60 18.09 -5.60
N LYS A 55 -1.41 18.66 -5.39
CA LYS A 55 -1.04 19.95 -6.01
C LYS A 55 -1.07 19.90 -7.54
N LEU A 56 -0.76 18.75 -8.14
CA LEU A 56 -0.90 18.55 -9.58
C LEU A 56 -2.37 18.57 -9.98
N GLN A 57 -3.23 17.83 -9.28
CA GLN A 57 -4.68 17.81 -9.58
C GLN A 57 -5.32 19.21 -9.52
N GLU A 58 -4.90 20.06 -8.58
CA GLU A 58 -5.38 21.46 -8.46
C GLU A 58 -4.99 22.33 -9.67
N LYS A 59 -3.97 21.96 -10.43
CA LYS A 59 -3.48 22.69 -11.61
C LYS A 59 -4.07 22.18 -12.93
N LEU A 60 -4.63 20.98 -12.92
CA LEU A 60 -5.16 20.33 -14.11
C LEU A 60 -6.53 20.93 -14.48
N GLU A 61 -6.74 21.15 -15.77
CA GLU A 61 -7.98 21.65 -16.35
C GLU A 61 -8.46 20.73 -17.47
N ALA A 62 -9.72 20.86 -17.87
CA ALA A 62 -10.28 20.11 -18.98
C ALA A 62 -9.48 20.30 -20.28
N GLY A 63 -9.16 19.20 -20.94
CA GLY A 63 -8.34 19.20 -22.15
C GLY A 63 -6.84 19.04 -21.91
N ASP A 64 -6.39 19.04 -20.64
CA ASP A 64 -4.99 18.73 -20.32
C ASP A 64 -4.66 17.25 -20.50
N VAL A 65 -3.37 16.97 -20.60
CA VAL A 65 -2.82 15.61 -20.70
C VAL A 65 -1.87 15.37 -19.53
N LEU A 66 -2.13 14.32 -18.76
CA LEU A 66 -1.22 13.81 -17.74
C LEU A 66 -0.50 12.56 -18.25
N ILE A 67 0.82 12.54 -18.13
CA ILE A 67 1.66 11.41 -18.54
C ILE A 67 2.37 10.83 -17.35
N VAL A 68 2.37 9.51 -17.27
CA VAL A 68 3.13 8.72 -16.31
C VAL A 68 3.90 7.61 -17.03
N THR A 69 5.03 7.22 -16.50
CA THR A 69 5.81 6.11 -17.07
C THR A 69 5.18 4.76 -16.77
N LYS A 70 4.63 4.58 -15.56
CA LYS A 70 4.04 3.32 -15.09
C LYS A 70 2.76 3.57 -14.29
N LEU A 71 1.88 2.57 -14.23
CA LEU A 71 0.61 2.63 -13.50
C LEU A 71 0.77 2.86 -12.00
N ASP A 72 1.84 2.34 -11.39
CA ASP A 72 2.12 2.51 -9.96
C ASP A 72 2.43 3.96 -9.56
N ARG A 73 2.55 4.86 -10.54
CA ARG A 73 2.59 6.32 -10.32
C ARG A 73 1.20 6.85 -9.96
N LEU A 74 0.14 6.26 -10.50
CA LEU A 74 -1.25 6.72 -10.34
C LEU A 74 -1.98 6.11 -9.14
N GLY A 75 -1.40 5.13 -8.45
CA GLY A 75 -2.03 4.51 -7.28
C GLY A 75 -1.16 3.46 -6.62
N ARG A 76 -1.62 2.98 -5.45
CA ARG A 76 -0.96 1.93 -4.66
C ARG A 76 -1.36 0.51 -5.08
N ASN A 77 -2.47 0.35 -5.76
CA ASN A 77 -3.00 -0.89 -6.31
C ASN A 77 -3.93 -0.61 -7.50
N ALA A 78 -4.40 -1.65 -8.18
CA ALA A 78 -5.23 -1.52 -9.39
C ALA A 78 -6.52 -0.72 -9.14
N MET A 79 -7.18 -0.89 -7.98
CA MET A 79 -8.40 -0.16 -7.62
C MET A 79 -8.12 1.34 -7.46
N ASP A 80 -7.06 1.71 -6.73
CA ASP A 80 -6.65 3.10 -6.53
C ASP A 80 -6.25 3.78 -7.86
N VAL A 81 -5.53 3.06 -8.74
CA VAL A 81 -5.21 3.53 -10.10
C VAL A 81 -6.48 3.80 -10.89
N ARG A 82 -7.43 2.87 -10.88
CA ARG A 82 -8.70 3.02 -11.59
C ARG A 82 -9.48 4.25 -11.08
N GLN A 83 -9.63 4.39 -9.77
CA GLN A 83 -10.29 5.56 -9.16
C GLN A 83 -9.63 6.87 -9.55
N THR A 84 -8.30 6.90 -9.56
CA THR A 84 -7.52 8.07 -9.96
C THR A 84 -7.76 8.44 -11.43
N VAL A 85 -7.73 7.45 -12.34
CA VAL A 85 -7.98 7.66 -13.78
C VAL A 85 -9.43 8.11 -14.01
N GLU A 86 -10.41 7.51 -13.34
CA GLU A 86 -11.81 7.91 -13.43
C GLU A 86 -12.03 9.35 -12.95
N ALA A 87 -11.41 9.73 -11.82
CA ALA A 87 -11.49 11.10 -11.29
C ALA A 87 -10.90 12.12 -12.28
N LEU A 88 -9.73 11.82 -12.89
CA LEU A 88 -9.12 12.66 -13.90
C LEU A 88 -9.94 12.73 -15.19
N ALA A 89 -10.56 11.62 -15.60
CA ALA A 89 -11.48 11.60 -16.75
C ALA A 89 -12.71 12.48 -16.52
N HIS A 90 -13.26 12.50 -15.30
CA HIS A 90 -14.39 13.39 -14.94
C HIS A 90 -13.99 14.88 -15.00
N LEU A 91 -12.73 15.21 -14.75
CA LEU A 91 -12.18 16.56 -14.94
C LEU A 91 -11.89 16.90 -16.42
N GLY A 92 -12.12 15.96 -17.34
CA GLY A 92 -11.79 16.11 -18.76
C GLY A 92 -10.30 16.04 -19.07
N VAL A 93 -9.49 15.46 -18.19
CA VAL A 93 -8.04 15.28 -18.34
C VAL A 93 -7.78 13.91 -18.98
N LYS A 94 -6.94 13.88 -20.02
CA LYS A 94 -6.45 12.62 -20.61
C LYS A 94 -5.27 12.09 -19.82
N VAL A 95 -5.20 10.77 -19.65
CA VAL A 95 -4.14 10.12 -18.88
C VAL A 95 -3.41 9.08 -19.73
N HIS A 96 -2.14 9.31 -20.01
CA HIS A 96 -1.30 8.38 -20.76
C HIS A 96 -0.31 7.65 -19.88
N CYS A 97 -0.19 6.32 -20.07
CA CYS A 97 0.78 5.47 -19.39
C CYS A 97 1.75 4.86 -20.41
N LEU A 98 3.05 5.19 -20.32
CA LEU A 98 4.05 4.73 -21.28
C LEU A 98 4.27 3.21 -21.23
N ALA A 99 4.24 2.60 -20.04
CA ALA A 99 4.37 1.15 -19.89
C ALA A 99 3.27 0.35 -20.59
N LEU A 100 2.17 1.00 -20.99
CA LEU A 100 1.06 0.42 -21.76
C LEU A 100 1.06 0.93 -23.22
N GLY A 101 2.24 1.26 -23.76
CA GLY A 101 2.34 1.76 -25.12
C GLY A 101 1.81 3.18 -25.32
N GLY A 102 1.73 3.99 -24.25
CA GLY A 102 1.24 5.37 -24.33
C GLY A 102 -0.28 5.49 -24.53
N VAL A 103 -1.04 4.41 -24.30
CA VAL A 103 -2.50 4.42 -24.43
C VAL A 103 -3.11 5.46 -23.49
N ASP A 104 -4.10 6.21 -24.00
CA ASP A 104 -4.96 7.08 -23.18
C ASP A 104 -5.91 6.21 -22.35
N LEU A 105 -5.65 6.14 -21.03
CA LEU A 105 -6.42 5.33 -20.07
C LEU A 105 -7.86 5.84 -19.89
N THR A 106 -8.14 7.08 -20.28
CA THR A 106 -9.50 7.68 -20.21
C THR A 106 -10.35 7.36 -21.44
N SER A 107 -9.73 6.89 -22.54
CA SER A 107 -10.39 6.45 -23.74
C SER A 107 -11.18 5.14 -23.54
N PRO A 108 -12.14 4.80 -24.43
CA PRO A 108 -12.82 3.50 -24.37
C PRO A 108 -11.87 2.31 -24.37
N ALA A 109 -10.83 2.33 -25.21
CA ALA A 109 -9.78 1.28 -25.26
C ALA A 109 -8.96 1.23 -23.96
N GLY A 110 -8.59 2.39 -23.41
CA GLY A 110 -7.87 2.48 -22.13
C GLY A 110 -8.70 1.97 -20.95
N LYS A 111 -10.01 2.29 -20.92
CA LYS A 111 -10.94 1.76 -19.91
C LYS A 111 -11.04 0.23 -19.99
N MET A 112 -11.09 -0.34 -21.18
CA MET A 112 -11.09 -1.78 -21.37
C MET A 112 -9.77 -2.40 -20.88
N THR A 113 -8.63 -1.81 -21.22
CA THR A 113 -7.31 -2.23 -20.75
C THR A 113 -7.24 -2.21 -19.22
N MET A 114 -7.72 -1.13 -18.59
CA MET A 114 -7.77 -1.01 -17.13
C MET A 114 -8.70 -2.04 -16.48
N ALA A 115 -9.82 -2.36 -17.11
CA ALA A 115 -10.74 -3.40 -16.63
C ALA A 115 -10.07 -4.78 -16.62
N VAL A 116 -9.34 -5.14 -17.66
CA VAL A 116 -8.59 -6.40 -17.75
C VAL A 116 -7.50 -6.46 -16.69
N ILE A 117 -6.69 -5.38 -16.54
CA ILE A 117 -5.63 -5.31 -15.53
C ILE A 117 -6.22 -5.46 -14.12
N SER A 118 -7.34 -4.81 -13.83
CA SER A 118 -8.02 -4.91 -12.53
C SER A 118 -8.50 -6.32 -12.27
N ALA A 119 -9.14 -6.99 -13.25
CA ALA A 119 -9.62 -8.36 -13.11
C ALA A 119 -8.46 -9.35 -12.86
N VAL A 120 -7.32 -9.19 -13.54
CA VAL A 120 -6.13 -10.02 -13.32
C VAL A 120 -5.56 -9.79 -11.91
N ALA A 121 -5.48 -8.54 -11.45
CA ALA A 121 -4.97 -8.22 -10.12
C ALA A 121 -5.88 -8.76 -9.00
N GLU A 122 -7.20 -8.74 -9.19
CA GLU A 122 -8.16 -9.37 -8.28
C GLU A 122 -7.98 -10.89 -8.25
N PHE A 123 -7.88 -11.54 -9.40
CA PHE A 123 -7.64 -12.97 -9.50
C PHE A 123 -6.32 -13.40 -8.83
N GLU A 124 -5.22 -12.67 -9.06
CA GLU A 124 -3.94 -12.95 -8.38
C GLU A 124 -4.07 -12.83 -6.86
N ARG A 125 -4.79 -11.83 -6.36
CA ARG A 125 -5.06 -11.65 -4.94
C ARG A 125 -5.84 -12.83 -4.37
N ASP A 126 -6.88 -13.28 -5.05
CA ASP A 126 -7.72 -14.39 -4.61
C ASP A 126 -6.92 -15.69 -4.54
N LEU A 127 -6.08 -15.96 -5.53
CA LEU A 127 -5.15 -17.09 -5.53
C LEU A 127 -4.15 -17.04 -4.36
N LEU A 128 -3.65 -15.85 -4.01
CA LEU A 128 -2.75 -15.67 -2.86
C LEU A 128 -3.47 -15.93 -1.53
N ILE A 129 -4.72 -15.49 -1.41
CA ILE A 129 -5.57 -15.74 -0.23
C ILE A 129 -5.82 -17.25 -0.11
N GLU A 130 -6.21 -17.93 -1.19
CA GLU A 130 -6.46 -19.37 -1.22
C GLU A 130 -5.21 -20.17 -0.81
N ARG A 131 -4.06 -19.86 -1.40
CA ARG A 131 -2.78 -20.50 -1.04
C ARG A 131 -2.43 -20.27 0.43
N THR A 132 -2.65 -19.07 0.95
CA THR A 132 -2.39 -18.74 2.36
C THR A 132 -3.30 -19.55 3.27
N GLN A 133 -4.59 -19.63 2.97
CA GLN A 133 -5.56 -20.40 3.74
C GLN A 133 -5.24 -21.90 3.71
N ALA A 134 -4.91 -22.44 2.55
CA ALA A 134 -4.47 -23.84 2.41
C ALA A 134 -3.20 -24.12 3.22
N GLY A 135 -2.23 -23.20 3.20
CA GLY A 135 -1.01 -23.28 4.01
C GLY A 135 -1.28 -23.25 5.52
N LEU A 136 -2.18 -22.36 5.98
CA LEU A 136 -2.61 -22.30 7.37
C LEU A 136 -3.37 -23.56 7.81
N ALA A 137 -4.25 -24.09 6.97
CA ALA A 137 -4.98 -25.32 7.24
C ALA A 137 -4.02 -26.51 7.40
N ARG A 138 -3.03 -26.62 6.50
CA ARG A 138 -1.98 -27.65 6.60
C ARG A 138 -1.16 -27.50 7.88
N ALA A 139 -0.68 -26.30 8.18
CA ALA A 139 0.10 -26.06 9.40
C ALA A 139 -0.70 -26.42 10.66
N LYS A 140 -2.01 -26.13 10.67
CA LYS A 140 -2.91 -26.51 11.76
C LYS A 140 -3.10 -28.02 11.87
N SER A 141 -3.23 -28.75 10.74
CA SER A 141 -3.33 -30.21 10.73
C SER A 141 -2.04 -30.90 11.17
N GLU A 142 -0.88 -30.25 10.95
CA GLU A 142 0.43 -30.71 11.43
C GLU A 142 0.68 -30.35 12.92
N GLY A 143 -0.31 -29.81 13.63
CA GLY A 143 -0.21 -29.45 15.05
C GLY A 143 0.60 -28.18 15.33
N LYS A 144 0.93 -27.39 14.31
CA LYS A 144 1.65 -26.11 14.49
C LYS A 144 0.74 -25.07 15.12
N VAL A 145 1.20 -24.44 16.20
CA VAL A 145 0.52 -23.31 16.82
C VAL A 145 0.71 -22.08 15.96
N LEU A 146 -0.39 -21.58 15.40
CA LEU A 146 -0.39 -20.41 14.54
C LEU A 146 -0.51 -19.11 15.38
N GLY A 147 0.11 -18.05 14.87
CA GLY A 147 0.08 -16.73 15.48
C GLY A 147 1.36 -16.37 16.22
N ARG A 148 1.29 -15.28 17.00
CA ARG A 148 2.44 -14.82 17.80
C ARG A 148 2.70 -15.82 18.94
N PRO A 149 3.95 -16.30 19.12
CA PRO A 149 4.28 -17.16 20.25
C PRO A 149 3.84 -16.54 21.57
N ARG A 150 3.41 -17.40 22.53
CA ARG A 150 3.08 -16.93 23.86
C ARG A 150 4.29 -16.28 24.51
N ALA A 151 4.09 -15.16 25.18
CA ALA A 151 5.15 -14.43 25.86
C ALA A 151 5.63 -15.14 27.12
N LEU A 152 4.83 -16.03 27.67
CA LEU A 152 5.10 -16.86 28.85
C LEU A 152 4.79 -18.32 28.52
N THR A 153 5.57 -19.24 29.08
CA THR A 153 5.29 -20.67 29.08
C THR A 153 4.20 -20.97 30.13
N ASP A 154 3.57 -22.15 30.04
CA ASP A 154 2.54 -22.56 31.02
C ASP A 154 3.09 -22.55 32.46
N ALA A 155 4.35 -22.96 32.67
CA ALA A 155 5.04 -22.90 33.95
C ALA A 155 5.22 -21.45 34.45
N GLN A 156 5.56 -20.52 33.54
CA GLN A 156 5.70 -19.10 33.87
C GLN A 156 4.35 -18.42 34.14
N GLU A 157 3.30 -18.86 33.46
CA GLU A 157 1.94 -18.39 33.76
C GLU A 157 1.47 -18.85 35.14
N ALA A 158 1.75 -20.10 35.53
CA ALA A 158 1.48 -20.61 36.87
C ALA A 158 2.28 -19.86 37.95
N ASP A 159 3.59 -19.62 37.74
CA ASP A 159 4.40 -18.81 38.66
C ASP A 159 3.88 -17.37 38.78
N ALA A 160 3.46 -16.76 37.68
CA ALA A 160 2.86 -15.44 37.72
C ALA A 160 1.61 -15.38 38.57
N LEU A 161 0.72 -16.37 38.45
CA LEU A 161 -0.51 -16.46 39.19
C LEU A 161 -0.25 -16.68 40.70
N GLN A 162 0.68 -17.55 41.05
CA GLN A 162 1.06 -17.81 42.43
C GLN A 162 1.58 -16.53 43.12
N ARG A 163 2.52 -15.82 42.49
CA ARG A 163 3.09 -14.56 43.00
C ARG A 163 2.05 -13.47 43.17
N LEU A 164 1.09 -13.38 42.22
CA LEU A 164 -0.05 -12.44 42.36
C LEU A 164 -0.97 -12.80 43.51
N ALA A 165 -1.18 -14.11 43.78
CA ALA A 165 -1.95 -14.59 44.91
C ALA A 165 -1.25 -14.30 46.25
N ASP A 166 0.08 -14.39 46.27
CA ASP A 166 0.93 -14.04 47.42
C ASP A 166 1.04 -12.52 47.66
N GLY A 167 0.33 -11.70 46.84
CA GLY A 167 0.23 -10.24 47.01
C GLY A 167 1.36 -9.45 46.29
N GLU A 168 2.18 -10.07 45.46
CA GLU A 168 3.19 -9.33 44.69
C GLU A 168 2.53 -8.36 43.70
N ALA A 169 3.15 -7.17 43.56
CA ALA A 169 2.66 -6.18 42.61
C ALA A 169 2.89 -6.66 41.17
N VAL A 170 1.90 -6.45 40.27
CA VAL A 170 1.96 -6.79 38.84
C VAL A 170 3.26 -6.31 38.17
N ALA A 171 3.79 -5.15 38.60
CA ALA A 171 5.02 -4.61 38.06
C ALA A 171 6.27 -5.40 38.49
N ALA A 172 6.26 -6.00 39.68
CA ALA A 172 7.34 -6.85 40.20
C ALA A 172 7.35 -8.19 39.45
N VAL A 173 6.19 -8.83 39.32
CA VAL A 173 6.00 -10.08 38.58
C VAL A 173 6.40 -9.91 37.11
N ALA A 174 6.00 -8.82 36.46
CA ALA A 174 6.35 -8.54 35.07
C ALA A 174 7.88 -8.40 34.87
N ARG A 175 8.58 -7.76 35.81
CA ARG A 175 10.05 -7.65 35.79
C ARG A 175 10.72 -9.00 36.01
N ALA A 176 10.27 -9.77 36.99
CA ALA A 176 10.82 -11.09 37.29
C ALA A 176 10.73 -12.06 36.10
N LEU A 177 9.59 -12.05 35.40
CA LEU A 177 9.34 -12.91 34.22
C LEU A 177 9.77 -12.26 32.89
N LYS A 178 10.45 -11.13 32.92
CA LYS A 178 10.93 -10.38 31.73
C LYS A 178 9.83 -10.16 30.68
N THR A 179 8.63 -9.82 31.13
CA THR A 179 7.46 -9.59 30.26
C THR A 179 6.80 -8.23 30.55
N SER A 180 5.75 -7.90 29.78
CA SER A 180 5.00 -6.67 30.00
C SER A 180 3.94 -6.81 31.11
N ARG A 181 3.61 -5.69 31.77
CA ARG A 181 2.49 -5.64 32.74
C ARG A 181 1.18 -6.09 32.09
N ALA A 182 0.95 -5.75 30.83
CA ALA A 182 -0.23 -6.15 30.09
C ALA A 182 -0.32 -7.68 29.95
N THR A 183 0.80 -8.37 29.73
CA THR A 183 0.85 -9.83 29.68
C THR A 183 0.45 -10.45 31.01
N VAL A 184 0.99 -9.96 32.13
CA VAL A 184 0.66 -10.45 33.48
C VAL A 184 -0.80 -10.18 33.82
N MET A 185 -1.33 -9.01 33.47
CA MET A 185 -2.76 -8.69 33.67
C MET A 185 -3.68 -9.61 32.86
N ARG A 186 -3.31 -9.97 31.65
CA ARG A 186 -4.08 -10.91 30.82
C ARG A 186 -4.10 -12.31 31.42
N VAL A 187 -2.95 -12.80 31.92
CA VAL A 187 -2.86 -14.10 32.60
C VAL A 187 -3.75 -14.11 33.83
N ARG A 188 -3.76 -13.04 34.63
CA ARG A 188 -4.68 -12.88 35.77
C ARG A 188 -6.14 -12.93 35.35
N GLY A 189 -6.49 -12.25 34.24
CA GLY A 189 -7.88 -12.17 33.75
C GLY A 189 -8.41 -13.49 33.17
N SER A 190 -7.54 -14.36 32.66
CA SER A 190 -7.95 -15.65 32.07
C SER A 190 -8.45 -16.69 33.10
N GLN A 191 -8.26 -16.45 34.39
CA GLN A 191 -8.82 -17.32 35.47
C GLN A 191 -10.18 -16.86 35.98
N THR A 192 -10.68 -15.70 35.55
CA THR A 192 -11.92 -15.13 36.06
C THR A 192 -13.12 -15.41 35.12
N SER A 193 -12.92 -16.20 34.10
CA SER A 193 -13.94 -16.67 33.12
C SER A 193 -14.05 -18.18 33.17
#